data_c646ce57e093e9bce921a816bdf06bb9
#
_entry.id   c646ce57e093e9bce921a816bdf06bb9
#
_cell.length_a   1.000
_cell.length_b   1.000
_cell.length_c   1.000
_cell.angle_alpha   90.00
_cell.angle_beta   90.00
_cell.angle_gamma   90.00
#
_symmetry.space_group_name_H-M   'P 1'
#
loop_
_entity.id
_entity.type
_entity.pdbx_description
1 polymer ?
#
loop_
_entity_poly.entity_id
_entity_poly.type
_entity_poly.pdbx_seq_one_letter_code
_entity_poly.pdbx_strand_id
1 'polypeptide(L)'
;LFFLQLDIMASQEGASVPLRSKEEEPKPEAPSKSALKKAAKEKEKAEKAAKRQEQERQDREKAEANDTAKHLYGSLPSSPSSSQRFTELSELYEANEDQEVTVDVRVHNARVQSAKLAFLVLREEAHTIQAVIGEGGAHKISRQMVKWCGGINSESIVRVTGLVKQPKEPVTSTSISNFELHVQNIYMISEAAEKLPVQVKDCMRPPPIGEDNQEDNELDAQGIPVVSLNARLNNRVLDIRAAANQAIFQLQGAISNLFIEYMNKHDFTWIQSSKIVGTATEGGSAVFEVKYFDSKVYLTQSPQFFKQMAIAMDMKRVCEIGPVFRAENANTHRHLTEVSASDSSCCRISENLTVV
;
A
#
# COMPACT_ATOMS: atom_id res chain seq x y z
N LEU A 1 1.92 12.77 10.13
CA LEU A 1 1.55 14.09 9.55
C LEU A 1 1.27 13.97 8.04
N PHE A 2 0.50 12.94 7.63
CA PHE A 2 0.12 12.68 6.24
C PHE A 2 -1.38 12.33 6.13
N PHE A 3 -2.22 13.11 6.80
CA PHE A 3 -3.68 13.01 6.65
C PHE A 3 -4.26 14.41 6.62
N LEU A 4 -4.21 15.05 5.46
CA LEU A 4 -5.07 16.21 5.14
C LEU A 4 -4.78 16.67 3.70
N GLN A 5 -5.33 15.94 2.74
CA GLN A 5 -5.56 16.51 1.40
C GLN A 5 -6.57 15.65 0.62
N LEU A 6 -7.80 15.67 1.08
CA LEU A 6 -8.96 15.20 0.32
C LEU A 6 -10.17 15.96 0.86
N ASP A 7 -10.40 17.13 0.29
CA ASP A 7 -11.72 17.77 0.19
C ASP A 7 -11.54 19.23 -0.25
N ILE A 8 -11.24 19.46 -1.51
CA ILE A 8 -11.56 20.72 -2.22
C ILE A 8 -11.64 20.40 -3.72
N MET A 9 -12.77 19.90 -4.16
CA MET A 9 -13.28 20.09 -5.53
C MET A 9 -14.75 19.73 -5.60
N ALA A 10 -15.60 20.59 -5.07
CA ALA A 10 -17.02 20.62 -5.41
C ALA A 10 -17.61 21.98 -5.06
N SER A 11 -17.40 22.95 -5.93
CA SER A 11 -18.30 24.10 -6.07
C SER A 11 -17.79 25.07 -7.12
N GLN A 12 -18.33 24.98 -8.32
CA GLN A 12 -18.52 26.02 -9.34
C GLN A 12 -19.30 25.35 -10.46
N GLU A 13 -20.34 25.83 -11.08
CA GLU A 13 -21.08 27.08 -11.09
C GLU A 13 -22.40 26.79 -11.79
N GLY A 14 -23.45 27.41 -11.32
CA GLY A 14 -24.73 27.41 -11.99
C GLY A 14 -24.65 28.21 -13.30
N ALA A 15 -24.85 27.52 -14.43
CA ALA A 15 -25.18 28.12 -15.69
C ALA A 15 -26.65 27.82 -16.01
N SER A 16 -27.46 28.85 -15.99
CA SER A 16 -28.88 28.84 -16.38
C SER A 16 -29.05 28.43 -17.84
N VAL A 17 -29.71 27.30 -18.06
CA VAL A 17 -30.18 26.89 -19.41
C VAL A 17 -31.62 27.33 -19.58
N PRO A 18 -32.01 27.93 -20.71
CA PRO A 18 -33.37 28.42 -20.94
C PRO A 18 -34.36 27.29 -21.14
N LEU A 19 -35.53 27.48 -20.56
CA LEU A 19 -36.73 26.62 -20.70
C LEU A 19 -37.08 26.42 -22.18
N ARG A 20 -36.96 25.19 -22.65
CA ARG A 20 -37.47 24.71 -23.92
C ARG A 20 -38.84 24.08 -23.70
N SER A 21 -39.77 24.47 -24.58
CA SER A 21 -41.17 24.12 -24.67
C SER A 21 -41.45 22.61 -24.54
N LYS A 22 -42.58 22.29 -23.89
CA LYS A 22 -43.21 20.98 -23.77
C LYS A 22 -43.33 20.30 -25.13
N GLU A 23 -42.59 19.24 -25.37
CA GLU A 23 -42.93 18.24 -26.38
C GLU A 23 -43.65 17.08 -25.68
N GLU A 24 -44.72 16.63 -26.28
CA GLU A 24 -45.58 15.54 -25.79
C GLU A 24 -44.81 14.25 -25.69
N GLU A 25 -44.91 13.54 -24.52
CA GLU A 25 -44.37 12.21 -24.34
C GLU A 25 -45.09 11.20 -25.25
N PRO A 26 -44.37 10.35 -26.01
CA PRO A 26 -44.99 9.28 -26.77
C PRO A 26 -45.53 8.22 -25.82
N LYS A 27 -46.77 7.81 -26.03
CA LYS A 27 -47.41 6.69 -25.31
C LYS A 27 -46.55 5.43 -25.43
N PRO A 28 -46.39 4.64 -24.34
CA PRO A 28 -45.60 3.41 -24.39
C PRO A 28 -46.28 2.39 -25.35
N GLU A 29 -45.59 2.04 -26.41
CA GLU A 29 -45.98 0.93 -27.28
C GLU A 29 -45.92 -0.38 -26.52
N ALA A 30 -46.91 -1.23 -26.69
CA ALA A 30 -46.99 -2.56 -26.08
C ALA A 30 -45.78 -3.43 -26.54
N PRO A 31 -45.10 -4.13 -25.62
CA PRO A 31 -43.89 -4.86 -25.98
C PRO A 31 -44.19 -5.97 -27.00
N SER A 32 -43.34 -6.08 -28.01
CA SER A 32 -43.49 -7.05 -29.09
C SER A 32 -43.43 -8.51 -28.51
N LYS A 33 -44.11 -9.44 -29.20
CA LYS A 33 -44.15 -10.87 -28.82
C LYS A 33 -42.74 -11.47 -28.66
N SER A 34 -41.74 -10.94 -29.36
CA SER A 34 -40.31 -11.30 -29.26
C SER A 34 -39.68 -10.78 -27.96
N ALA A 35 -40.00 -9.56 -27.54
CA ALA A 35 -39.50 -8.96 -26.28
C ALA A 35 -40.10 -9.69 -25.06
N LEU A 36 -41.37 -10.08 -25.11
CA LEU A 36 -42.03 -10.88 -24.06
C LEU A 36 -41.40 -12.30 -23.91
N LYS A 37 -41.07 -12.95 -25.04
CA LYS A 37 -40.35 -14.24 -25.01
C LYS A 37 -38.92 -14.10 -24.45
N LYS A 38 -38.22 -13.02 -24.78
CA LYS A 38 -36.87 -12.78 -24.25
C LYS A 38 -36.89 -12.49 -22.76
N ALA A 39 -37.83 -11.68 -22.28
CA ALA A 39 -38.02 -11.38 -20.86
C ALA A 39 -38.44 -12.63 -20.04
N ALA A 40 -39.32 -13.49 -20.62
CA ALA A 40 -39.69 -14.75 -19.98
C ALA A 40 -38.50 -15.72 -19.85
N LYS A 41 -37.64 -15.80 -20.88
CA LYS A 41 -36.43 -16.64 -20.86
C LYS A 41 -35.36 -16.10 -19.90
N GLU A 42 -35.26 -14.79 -19.77
CA GLU A 42 -34.36 -14.15 -18.77
C GLU A 42 -34.87 -14.38 -17.34
N LYS A 43 -36.20 -14.26 -17.09
CA LYS A 43 -36.78 -14.58 -15.81
C LYS A 43 -36.54 -16.06 -15.42
N GLU A 44 -36.80 -16.99 -16.34
CA GLU A 44 -36.56 -18.42 -16.10
C GLU A 44 -35.05 -18.71 -15.80
N LYS A 45 -34.16 -18.03 -16.51
CA LYS A 45 -32.71 -18.14 -16.25
C LYS A 45 -32.31 -17.55 -14.91
N ALA A 46 -32.91 -16.42 -14.52
CA ALA A 46 -32.70 -15.80 -13.23
C ALA A 46 -33.24 -16.63 -12.08
N GLU A 47 -34.44 -17.24 -12.23
CA GLU A 47 -35.01 -18.16 -11.22
C GLU A 47 -34.21 -19.45 -11.06
N LYS A 48 -33.71 -20.01 -12.17
CA LYS A 48 -32.80 -21.18 -12.11
C LYS A 48 -31.47 -20.83 -11.43
N ALA A 49 -30.94 -19.65 -11.72
CA ALA A 49 -29.72 -19.17 -11.06
C ALA A 49 -29.93 -18.93 -9.56
N ALA A 50 -31.06 -18.31 -9.18
CA ALA A 50 -31.42 -18.09 -7.78
C ALA A 50 -31.64 -19.40 -7.00
N LYS A 51 -32.33 -20.37 -7.60
CA LYS A 51 -32.51 -21.70 -6.97
C LYS A 51 -31.20 -22.44 -6.81
N ARG A 52 -30.29 -22.33 -7.81
CA ARG A 52 -28.96 -22.94 -7.73
C ARG A 52 -28.13 -22.29 -6.62
N GLN A 53 -28.13 -20.96 -6.53
CA GLN A 53 -27.44 -20.24 -5.46
C GLN A 53 -27.99 -20.60 -4.07
N GLU A 54 -29.31 -20.72 -3.94
CA GLU A 54 -29.93 -21.10 -2.67
C GLU A 54 -29.55 -22.54 -2.28
N GLN A 55 -29.53 -23.45 -3.24
CA GLN A 55 -29.12 -24.86 -3.01
C GLN A 55 -27.63 -24.94 -2.66
N GLU A 56 -26.78 -24.21 -3.37
CA GLU A 56 -25.35 -24.11 -3.05
C GLU A 56 -25.11 -23.50 -1.64
N ARG A 57 -25.94 -22.53 -1.23
CA ARG A 57 -25.89 -21.94 0.13
C ARG A 57 -26.26 -22.97 1.19
N GLN A 58 -27.38 -23.71 1.00
CA GLN A 58 -27.81 -24.74 1.93
C GLN A 58 -26.82 -25.90 2.04
N ASP A 59 -26.23 -26.32 0.92
CA ASP A 59 -25.20 -27.35 0.91
C ASP A 59 -23.91 -26.88 1.60
N ARG A 60 -23.60 -25.60 1.45
CA ARG A 60 -22.47 -24.96 2.15
C ARG A 60 -22.74 -24.89 3.66
N GLU A 61 -23.91 -24.46 4.09
CA GLU A 61 -24.31 -24.40 5.50
C GLU A 61 -24.30 -25.79 6.16
N LYS A 62 -24.77 -26.83 5.47
CA LYS A 62 -24.71 -28.23 5.94
C LYS A 62 -23.26 -28.74 6.03
N ALA A 63 -22.42 -28.41 5.05
CA ALA A 63 -21.03 -28.81 5.05
C ALA A 63 -20.24 -28.10 6.17
N GLU A 64 -20.54 -26.81 6.43
CA GLU A 64 -19.97 -26.04 7.53
C GLU A 64 -20.42 -26.52 8.91
N ALA A 65 -21.67 -26.94 9.06
CA ALA A 65 -22.21 -27.50 10.31
C ALA A 65 -21.56 -28.85 10.68
N ASN A 66 -21.16 -29.64 9.69
CA ASN A 66 -20.52 -30.95 9.89
C ASN A 66 -18.99 -30.88 9.93
N ASP A 67 -18.41 -29.67 9.88
CA ASP A 67 -16.95 -29.50 9.86
C ASP A 67 -16.34 -29.59 11.26
N THR A 68 -15.64 -30.67 11.53
CA THR A 68 -14.94 -30.91 12.79
C THR A 68 -13.75 -29.96 13.01
N ALA A 69 -13.23 -29.33 11.94
CA ALA A 69 -12.10 -28.39 11.99
C ALA A 69 -12.53 -26.91 12.06
N LYS A 70 -13.83 -26.63 12.22
CA LYS A 70 -14.37 -25.25 12.21
C LYS A 70 -13.70 -24.32 13.25
N HIS A 71 -13.19 -24.85 14.32
CA HIS A 71 -12.50 -24.11 15.35
C HIS A 71 -11.06 -23.70 14.98
N LEU A 72 -10.50 -24.24 13.88
CA LEU A 72 -9.14 -23.97 13.42
C LEU A 72 -9.07 -22.81 12.40
N TYR A 73 -10.20 -22.35 11.89
CA TYR A 73 -10.22 -21.29 10.86
C TYR A 73 -11.47 -20.42 10.93
N GLY A 74 -11.46 -19.28 10.25
CA GLY A 74 -12.60 -18.36 10.19
C GLY A 74 -12.30 -17.01 10.79
N SER A 75 -13.28 -16.41 11.48
CA SER A 75 -13.09 -15.12 12.17
C SER A 75 -12.21 -15.28 13.41
N LEU A 76 -11.46 -14.25 13.75
CA LEU A 76 -10.58 -14.27 14.93
C LEU A 76 -11.41 -14.48 16.20
N PRO A 77 -11.04 -15.42 17.08
CA PRO A 77 -11.73 -15.62 18.37
C PRO A 77 -11.67 -14.37 19.25
N SER A 78 -12.76 -14.05 19.95
CA SER A 78 -12.90 -12.84 20.78
C SER A 78 -11.97 -12.77 21.99
N SER A 79 -11.31 -13.88 22.35
CA SER A 79 -10.37 -13.95 23.46
C SER A 79 -9.04 -14.53 22.98
N PRO A 80 -8.12 -13.70 22.46
CA PRO A 80 -6.77 -14.17 22.20
C PRO A 80 -6.09 -14.52 23.54
N SER A 81 -5.34 -15.63 23.59
CA SER A 81 -4.51 -15.94 24.74
C SER A 81 -3.50 -14.81 24.97
N SER A 82 -3.52 -14.18 26.13
CA SER A 82 -2.68 -13.02 26.45
C SER A 82 -1.17 -13.33 26.50
N SER A 83 -0.77 -14.60 26.32
CA SER A 83 0.62 -15.08 26.38
C SER A 83 1.17 -15.51 25.02
N GLN A 84 0.45 -15.31 23.92
CA GLN A 84 0.90 -15.75 22.60
C GLN A 84 1.99 -14.83 22.05
N ARG A 85 3.20 -15.38 21.85
CA ARG A 85 4.29 -14.65 21.18
C ARG A 85 4.02 -14.61 19.68
N PHE A 86 4.07 -13.43 19.11
CA PHE A 86 4.05 -13.23 17.67
C PHE A 86 5.49 -13.22 17.16
N THR A 87 5.70 -13.89 16.03
CA THR A 87 6.99 -13.98 15.34
C THR A 87 6.89 -13.15 14.07
N GLU A 88 7.89 -12.33 13.76
CA GLU A 88 7.98 -11.64 12.49
C GLU A 88 8.51 -12.58 11.40
N LEU A 89 8.08 -12.38 10.14
CA LEU A 89 8.59 -13.21 9.04
C LEU A 89 10.10 -13.04 8.84
N SER A 90 10.66 -11.89 9.21
CA SER A 90 12.11 -11.64 9.21
C SER A 90 12.89 -12.62 10.11
N GLU A 91 12.30 -13.08 11.21
CA GLU A 91 12.92 -14.04 12.14
C GLU A 91 12.97 -15.46 11.53
N LEU A 92 12.12 -15.76 10.53
CA LEU A 92 12.00 -17.11 9.96
C LEU A 92 13.14 -17.51 9.01
N TYR A 93 14.02 -16.58 8.63
CA TYR A 93 15.23 -16.94 7.88
C TYR A 93 16.19 -17.85 8.66
N GLU A 94 16.17 -17.72 9.98
CA GLU A 94 17.01 -18.48 10.93
C GLU A 94 16.19 -19.42 11.85
N ALA A 95 14.93 -19.71 11.43
CA ALA A 95 14.05 -20.56 12.22
C ALA A 95 14.57 -22.01 12.31
N ASN A 96 14.16 -22.70 13.38
CA ASN A 96 14.41 -24.13 13.51
C ASN A 96 13.26 -24.93 12.87
N GLU A 97 13.61 -26.06 12.27
CA GLU A 97 12.61 -27.01 11.77
C GLU A 97 11.73 -27.49 12.94
N ASP A 98 10.43 -27.69 12.65
CA ASP A 98 9.40 -28.06 13.63
C ASP A 98 9.11 -27.02 14.72
N GLN A 99 9.64 -25.81 14.59
CA GLN A 99 9.25 -24.69 15.44
C GLN A 99 7.80 -24.28 15.17
N GLU A 100 6.97 -24.22 16.21
CA GLU A 100 5.64 -23.65 16.13
C GLU A 100 5.74 -22.11 16.22
N VAL A 101 5.14 -21.43 15.24
CA VAL A 101 5.14 -19.96 15.17
C VAL A 101 3.73 -19.44 14.93
N THR A 102 3.48 -18.23 15.42
CA THR A 102 2.26 -17.48 15.12
C THR A 102 2.65 -16.14 14.50
N VAL A 103 2.08 -15.87 13.33
CA VAL A 103 2.36 -14.68 12.53
C VAL A 103 1.07 -13.94 12.16
N ASP A 104 1.09 -12.61 12.19
CA ASP A 104 0.03 -11.74 11.69
C ASP A 104 0.47 -11.15 10.34
N VAL A 105 -0.08 -11.65 9.26
CA VAL A 105 0.46 -11.42 7.91
C VAL A 105 -0.63 -11.11 6.88
N ARG A 106 -0.24 -10.57 5.73
CA ARG A 106 -1.12 -10.41 4.58
C ARG A 106 -1.06 -11.62 3.66
N VAL A 107 -2.21 -12.02 3.16
CA VAL A 107 -2.29 -13.01 2.07
C VAL A 107 -1.94 -12.31 0.76
N HIS A 108 -0.74 -12.54 0.25
CA HIS A 108 -0.30 -11.98 -1.03
C HIS A 108 -0.94 -12.71 -2.21
N ASN A 109 -1.01 -14.04 -2.13
CA ASN A 109 -1.66 -14.87 -3.14
C ASN A 109 -2.19 -16.15 -2.51
N ALA A 110 -3.30 -16.67 -3.05
CA ALA A 110 -3.90 -17.94 -2.66
C ALA A 110 -4.07 -18.83 -3.89
N ARG A 111 -3.62 -20.09 -3.80
CA ARG A 111 -3.72 -21.06 -4.89
C ARG A 111 -4.19 -22.40 -4.36
N VAL A 112 -5.35 -22.85 -4.83
CA VAL A 112 -5.85 -24.20 -4.58
C VAL A 112 -5.26 -25.14 -5.64
N GLN A 113 -4.50 -26.14 -5.20
CA GLN A 113 -3.98 -27.17 -6.09
C GLN A 113 -4.95 -28.31 -6.25
N SER A 114 -5.64 -28.68 -5.18
CA SER A 114 -6.68 -29.72 -5.17
C SER A 114 -7.68 -29.49 -4.05
N ALA A 115 -8.73 -30.28 -3.98
CA ALA A 115 -9.68 -30.25 -2.86
C ALA A 115 -9.04 -30.54 -1.48
N LYS A 116 -7.80 -31.07 -1.49
CA LYS A 116 -7.05 -31.49 -0.29
C LYS A 116 -5.84 -30.63 0.01
N LEU A 117 -5.46 -29.71 -0.88
CA LEU A 117 -4.20 -28.97 -0.77
C LEU A 117 -4.34 -27.57 -1.35
N ALA A 118 -4.03 -26.59 -0.52
CA ALA A 118 -3.91 -25.19 -0.91
C ALA A 118 -2.56 -24.62 -0.47
N PHE A 119 -2.10 -23.61 -1.21
CA PHE A 119 -0.92 -22.82 -0.91
C PHE A 119 -1.29 -21.36 -0.77
N LEU A 120 -0.77 -20.71 0.24
CA LEU A 120 -0.84 -19.27 0.40
C LEU A 120 0.60 -18.72 0.32
N VAL A 121 0.75 -17.59 -0.35
CA VAL A 121 1.94 -16.76 -0.18
C VAL A 121 1.57 -15.70 0.86
N LEU A 122 2.22 -15.76 2.00
CA LEU A 122 2.04 -14.82 3.11
C LEU A 122 3.12 -13.75 3.03
N ARG A 123 2.76 -12.50 3.31
CA ARG A 123 3.67 -11.35 3.22
C ARG A 123 3.59 -10.49 4.48
N GLU A 124 4.75 -10.10 4.97
CA GLU A 124 4.96 -9.06 5.96
C GLU A 124 6.07 -8.14 5.45
N GLU A 125 5.77 -6.86 5.28
CA GLU A 125 6.69 -5.90 4.63
C GLU A 125 7.23 -6.42 3.28
N ALA A 126 8.55 -6.60 3.18
CA ALA A 126 9.23 -7.16 2.01
C ALA A 126 9.43 -8.68 2.07
N HIS A 127 9.12 -9.30 3.22
CA HIS A 127 9.33 -10.73 3.45
C HIS A 127 8.12 -11.54 3.03
N THR A 128 8.36 -12.65 2.35
CA THR A 128 7.33 -13.57 1.89
C THR A 128 7.69 -15.01 2.22
N ILE A 129 6.70 -15.82 2.62
CA ILE A 129 6.85 -17.24 2.89
C ILE A 129 5.69 -18.03 2.28
N GLN A 130 5.93 -19.24 1.84
CA GLN A 130 4.89 -20.16 1.43
C GLN A 130 4.24 -20.83 2.63
N ALA A 131 2.92 -20.79 2.71
CA ALA A 131 2.15 -21.55 3.69
C ALA A 131 1.42 -22.70 2.98
N VAL A 132 1.45 -23.87 3.61
CA VAL A 132 0.87 -25.11 3.08
C VAL A 132 -0.30 -25.53 3.95
N ILE A 133 -1.45 -25.74 3.34
CA ILE A 133 -2.68 -26.21 3.98
C ILE A 133 -3.07 -27.54 3.35
N GLY A 134 -2.78 -28.66 4.04
CA GLY A 134 -3.08 -30.00 3.56
C GLY A 134 -4.14 -30.69 4.41
N GLU A 135 -5.08 -31.42 3.75
CA GLU A 135 -6.10 -32.23 4.44
C GLU A 135 -5.43 -33.26 5.36
N GLY A 136 -5.93 -33.41 6.57
CA GLY A 136 -5.46 -34.38 7.56
C GLY A 136 -4.39 -33.82 8.49
N GLY A 137 -3.32 -34.58 8.70
CA GLY A 137 -2.26 -34.22 9.65
C GLY A 137 -2.68 -34.32 11.11
N ALA A 138 -1.79 -33.91 12.03
CA ALA A 138 -2.00 -33.96 13.48
C ALA A 138 -3.22 -33.10 13.92
N HIS A 139 -3.50 -32.01 13.22
CA HIS A 139 -4.59 -31.07 13.53
C HIS A 139 -5.88 -31.38 12.79
N LYS A 140 -5.95 -32.48 12.01
CA LYS A 140 -7.14 -32.93 11.27
C LYS A 140 -7.77 -31.85 10.41
N ILE A 141 -6.94 -31.15 9.64
CA ILE A 141 -7.40 -30.11 8.69
C ILE A 141 -8.48 -30.67 7.77
N SER A 142 -9.62 -29.99 7.68
CA SER A 142 -10.74 -30.40 6.84
C SER A 142 -10.63 -29.85 5.42
N ARG A 143 -11.33 -30.48 4.47
CA ARG A 143 -11.46 -29.95 3.09
C ARG A 143 -12.13 -28.59 3.05
N GLN A 144 -13.04 -28.33 4.00
CA GLN A 144 -13.71 -27.04 4.14
C GLN A 144 -12.70 -25.95 4.49
N MET A 145 -11.76 -26.22 5.42
CA MET A 145 -10.66 -25.31 5.74
C MET A 145 -9.78 -25.06 4.50
N VAL A 146 -9.37 -26.10 3.76
CA VAL A 146 -8.60 -25.94 2.53
C VAL A 146 -9.32 -25.05 1.51
N LYS A 147 -10.61 -25.30 1.31
CA LYS A 147 -11.46 -24.49 0.41
C LYS A 147 -11.57 -23.04 0.88
N TRP A 148 -11.77 -22.83 2.19
CA TRP A 148 -11.87 -21.50 2.78
C TRP A 148 -10.56 -20.72 2.62
N CYS A 149 -9.42 -21.33 2.91
CA CYS A 149 -8.11 -20.72 2.71
C CYS A 149 -7.85 -20.31 1.27
N GLY A 150 -8.25 -21.16 0.32
CA GLY A 150 -8.13 -20.85 -1.11
C GLY A 150 -9.05 -19.74 -1.62
N GLY A 151 -10.09 -19.38 -0.85
CA GLY A 151 -11.02 -18.30 -1.14
C GLY A 151 -10.70 -16.98 -0.44
N ILE A 152 -9.59 -16.89 0.30
CA ILE A 152 -9.19 -15.64 0.96
C ILE A 152 -8.76 -14.62 -0.09
N ASN A 153 -9.33 -13.43 -0.02
CA ASN A 153 -8.99 -12.34 -0.91
C ASN A 153 -7.54 -11.87 -0.69
N SER A 154 -6.83 -11.59 -1.77
CA SER A 154 -5.49 -11.00 -1.70
C SER A 154 -5.51 -9.71 -0.89
N GLU A 155 -4.44 -9.45 -0.12
CA GLU A 155 -4.28 -8.33 0.80
C GLU A 155 -5.12 -8.41 2.09
N SER A 156 -5.90 -9.47 2.31
CA SER A 156 -6.51 -9.74 3.61
C SER A 156 -5.43 -9.98 4.68
N ILE A 157 -5.70 -9.55 5.90
CA ILE A 157 -4.81 -9.78 7.05
C ILE A 157 -5.32 -11.01 7.81
N VAL A 158 -4.43 -11.95 8.02
CA VAL A 158 -4.73 -13.21 8.71
C VAL A 158 -3.72 -13.47 9.82
N ARG A 159 -4.19 -14.13 10.88
CA ARG A 159 -3.34 -14.73 11.90
C ARG A 159 -3.16 -16.20 11.56
N VAL A 160 -1.93 -16.61 11.41
CA VAL A 160 -1.58 -17.98 11.06
C VAL A 160 -0.70 -18.58 12.16
N THR A 161 -1.10 -19.73 12.68
CA THR A 161 -0.24 -20.55 13.52
C THR A 161 0.12 -21.81 12.75
N GLY A 162 1.38 -22.18 12.76
CA GLY A 162 1.84 -23.35 12.03
C GLY A 162 3.25 -23.78 12.42
N LEU A 163 3.68 -24.89 11.85
CA LEU A 163 5.03 -25.44 12.01
C LEU A 163 5.92 -25.02 10.86
N VAL A 164 7.09 -24.53 11.17
CA VAL A 164 8.14 -24.27 10.20
C VAL A 164 8.72 -25.60 9.71
N LYS A 165 8.71 -25.83 8.40
CA LYS A 165 9.25 -27.05 7.78
C LYS A 165 10.21 -26.70 6.66
N GLN A 166 11.17 -27.58 6.42
CA GLN A 166 12.00 -27.49 5.24
C GLN A 166 11.28 -28.14 4.05
N PRO A 167 11.08 -27.42 2.94
CA PRO A 167 10.53 -28.00 1.71
C PRO A 167 11.55 -28.96 1.07
N LYS A 168 11.07 -29.90 0.26
CA LYS A 168 11.95 -30.82 -0.48
C LYS A 168 12.87 -30.10 -1.46
N GLU A 169 12.39 -29.02 -2.05
CA GLU A 169 13.12 -28.12 -2.93
C GLU A 169 12.88 -26.69 -2.48
N PRO A 170 13.88 -25.80 -2.55
CA PRO A 170 13.70 -24.39 -2.16
C PRO A 170 12.58 -23.72 -2.91
N VAL A 171 11.74 -22.96 -2.22
CA VAL A 171 10.61 -22.22 -2.79
C VAL A 171 11.12 -20.93 -3.43
N THR A 172 11.40 -20.95 -4.72
CA THR A 172 11.99 -19.80 -5.44
C THR A 172 11.04 -18.61 -5.63
N SER A 173 9.74 -18.79 -5.37
CA SER A 173 8.72 -17.75 -5.52
C SER A 173 8.56 -16.84 -4.29
N THR A 174 9.27 -17.12 -3.20
CA THR A 174 9.21 -16.38 -1.94
C THR A 174 10.60 -15.95 -1.48
N SER A 175 10.69 -14.88 -0.69
CA SER A 175 11.97 -14.41 -0.15
C SER A 175 12.57 -15.39 0.86
N ILE A 176 11.71 -16.03 1.66
CA ILE A 176 12.09 -17.13 2.55
C ILE A 176 11.92 -18.41 1.75
N SER A 177 13.00 -18.88 1.12
CA SER A 177 12.99 -20.03 0.20
C SER A 177 13.28 -21.36 0.88
N ASN A 178 13.99 -21.35 2.02
CA ASN A 178 14.46 -22.54 2.71
C ASN A 178 13.45 -23.13 3.69
N PHE A 179 12.38 -22.39 3.96
CA PHE A 179 11.32 -22.80 4.88
C PHE A 179 9.95 -22.57 4.28
N GLU A 180 8.98 -23.38 4.71
CA GLU A 180 7.56 -23.21 4.47
C GLU A 180 6.80 -23.38 5.79
N LEU A 181 5.61 -22.78 5.89
CA LEU A 181 4.79 -22.81 7.07
C LEU A 181 3.63 -23.81 6.88
N HIS A 182 3.69 -24.93 7.59
CA HIS A 182 2.59 -25.90 7.62
C HIS A 182 1.51 -25.43 8.58
N VAL A 183 0.42 -24.95 8.03
CA VAL A 183 -0.65 -24.27 8.76
C VAL A 183 -1.40 -25.26 9.66
N GLN A 184 -1.56 -24.88 10.92
CA GLN A 184 -2.39 -25.56 11.90
C GLN A 184 -3.72 -24.85 12.09
N ASN A 185 -3.67 -23.51 12.27
CA ASN A 185 -4.85 -22.64 12.39
C ASN A 185 -4.65 -21.37 11.58
N ILE A 186 -5.76 -20.82 11.09
CA ILE A 186 -5.76 -19.57 10.35
C ILE A 186 -7.05 -18.79 10.63
N TYR A 187 -6.90 -17.55 11.07
CA TYR A 187 -8.04 -16.68 11.39
C TYR A 187 -7.96 -15.37 10.64
N MET A 188 -9.11 -14.92 10.14
CA MET A 188 -9.25 -13.62 9.51
C MET A 188 -9.21 -12.51 10.54
N ILE A 189 -8.24 -11.59 10.44
CA ILE A 189 -8.18 -10.35 11.21
C ILE A 189 -8.94 -9.26 10.49
N SER A 190 -8.65 -9.08 9.19
CA SER A 190 -9.31 -8.08 8.34
C SER A 190 -9.40 -8.58 6.92
N GLU A 191 -10.61 -8.64 6.40
CA GLU A 191 -10.87 -9.07 5.03
C GLU A 191 -10.70 -7.92 4.06
N ALA A 192 -9.98 -8.17 2.96
CA ALA A 192 -9.85 -7.23 1.85
C ALA A 192 -11.03 -7.32 0.89
N ALA A 193 -11.27 -6.27 0.12
CA ALA A 193 -12.26 -6.29 -0.95
C ALA A 193 -11.95 -7.38 -1.98
N GLU A 194 -13.00 -8.02 -2.51
CA GLU A 194 -12.87 -9.09 -3.52
C GLU A 194 -12.11 -8.63 -4.77
N LYS A 195 -12.34 -7.38 -5.19
CA LYS A 195 -11.66 -6.76 -6.33
C LYS A 195 -10.88 -5.54 -5.87
N LEU A 196 -9.57 -5.62 -6.00
CA LEU A 196 -8.69 -4.49 -5.76
C LEU A 196 -8.50 -3.69 -7.06
N PRO A 197 -8.45 -2.35 -7.00
CA PRO A 197 -8.26 -1.50 -8.18
C PRO A 197 -6.91 -1.74 -8.86
N VAL A 198 -5.89 -2.10 -8.09
CA VAL A 198 -4.56 -2.52 -8.58
C VAL A 198 -4.06 -3.69 -7.73
N GLN A 199 -3.26 -4.57 -8.33
CA GLN A 199 -2.61 -5.66 -7.60
C GLN A 199 -1.23 -5.22 -7.13
N VAL A 200 -0.92 -5.44 -5.85
CA VAL A 200 0.38 -5.06 -5.26
C VAL A 200 1.56 -5.71 -6.03
N LYS A 201 1.40 -6.96 -6.47
CA LYS A 201 2.42 -7.64 -7.29
C LYS A 201 2.71 -6.91 -8.60
N ASP A 202 1.71 -6.25 -9.20
CA ASP A 202 1.87 -5.52 -10.45
C ASP A 202 2.54 -4.15 -10.22
N CYS A 203 2.37 -3.56 -9.03
CA CYS A 203 3.08 -2.36 -8.61
C CYS A 203 4.56 -2.63 -8.27
N MET A 204 4.98 -3.88 -8.08
CA MET A 204 6.38 -4.25 -7.82
C MET A 204 7.25 -4.25 -9.06
N ARG A 205 6.63 -4.27 -10.25
CA ARG A 205 7.37 -4.26 -11.51
C ARG A 205 7.87 -2.86 -11.82
N PRO A 206 9.17 -2.70 -12.18
CA PRO A 206 9.68 -1.40 -12.59
C PRO A 206 8.97 -0.95 -13.88
N PRO A 207 8.71 0.37 -14.03
CA PRO A 207 8.27 0.90 -15.31
C PRO A 207 9.33 0.65 -16.39
N PRO A 208 8.95 0.53 -17.68
CA PRO A 208 9.90 0.43 -18.78
C PRO A 208 10.87 1.63 -18.75
N ILE A 209 12.15 1.36 -19.04
CA ILE A 209 13.17 2.40 -19.05
C ILE A 209 13.04 3.16 -20.37
N GLY A 210 12.70 4.45 -20.32
CA GLY A 210 12.88 5.35 -21.47
C GLY A 210 11.73 6.22 -21.92
N GLU A 211 10.54 6.15 -21.32
CA GLU A 211 9.40 6.96 -21.77
C GLU A 211 8.72 7.71 -20.61
N ASP A 212 8.81 9.06 -20.68
CA ASP A 212 8.20 9.96 -19.68
C ASP A 212 6.66 10.04 -19.77
N ASN A 213 6.07 9.44 -20.80
CA ASN A 213 4.61 9.42 -21.04
C ASN A 213 4.14 7.99 -21.25
N GLN A 214 3.86 7.27 -20.15
CA GLN A 214 3.24 5.96 -20.23
C GLN A 214 1.75 6.09 -20.54
N GLU A 215 1.35 5.64 -21.73
CA GLU A 215 -0.05 5.38 -22.02
C GLU A 215 -0.54 4.17 -21.20
N ASP A 216 -1.83 4.18 -20.81
CA ASP A 216 -2.44 3.20 -19.87
C ASP A 216 -2.44 1.72 -20.35
N ASN A 217 -1.74 1.38 -21.43
CA ASN A 217 -1.75 0.04 -22.05
C ASN A 217 -0.37 -0.52 -22.40
N GLU A 218 0.69 -0.05 -21.79
CA GLU A 218 2.02 -0.61 -22.03
C GLU A 218 2.16 -2.02 -21.44
N LEU A 219 2.82 -2.87 -22.19
CA LEU A 219 3.16 -4.23 -21.78
C LEU A 219 4.64 -4.27 -21.38
N ASP A 220 4.96 -5.01 -20.33
CA ASP A 220 6.35 -5.29 -19.97
C ASP A 220 7.01 -6.25 -20.99
N ALA A 221 8.29 -6.55 -20.79
CA ALA A 221 9.05 -7.48 -21.64
C ALA A 221 8.43 -8.90 -21.72
N GLN A 222 7.54 -9.25 -20.80
CA GLN A 222 6.81 -10.50 -20.74
C GLN A 222 5.40 -10.40 -21.34
N GLY A 223 5.00 -9.23 -21.88
CA GLY A 223 3.66 -9.00 -22.43
C GLY A 223 2.57 -8.84 -21.36
N ILE A 224 2.93 -8.48 -20.14
CA ILE A 224 1.99 -8.25 -19.04
C ILE A 224 1.73 -6.75 -18.91
N PRO A 225 0.47 -6.29 -18.74
CA PRO A 225 0.15 -4.87 -18.57
C PRO A 225 0.91 -4.24 -17.39
N VAL A 226 1.52 -3.09 -17.62
CA VAL A 226 2.15 -2.27 -16.58
C VAL A 226 1.10 -1.37 -15.95
N VAL A 227 1.12 -1.25 -14.63
CA VAL A 227 0.22 -0.32 -13.93
C VAL A 227 0.71 1.10 -14.15
N SER A 228 -0.11 1.94 -14.78
CA SER A 228 0.24 3.33 -15.06
C SER A 228 0.51 4.14 -13.79
N LEU A 229 1.34 5.17 -13.90
CA LEU A 229 1.66 6.06 -12.78
C LEU A 229 0.40 6.68 -12.16
N ASN A 230 -0.56 7.10 -12.99
CA ASN A 230 -1.83 7.65 -12.53
C ASN A 230 -2.64 6.64 -11.71
N ALA A 231 -2.73 5.38 -12.16
CA ALA A 231 -3.41 4.32 -11.43
C ALA A 231 -2.72 4.04 -10.09
N ARG A 232 -1.39 4.04 -10.05
CA ARG A 232 -0.59 3.87 -8.81
C ARG A 232 -0.79 5.03 -7.84
N LEU A 233 -0.74 6.28 -8.31
CA LEU A 233 -0.93 7.45 -7.48
C LEU A 233 -2.36 7.55 -6.93
N ASN A 234 -3.38 7.24 -7.73
CA ASN A 234 -4.77 7.21 -7.29
C ASN A 234 -5.08 6.07 -6.31
N ASN A 235 -4.25 5.02 -6.30
CA ASN A 235 -4.37 3.87 -5.39
C ASN A 235 -3.12 3.74 -4.51
N ARG A 236 -2.61 4.87 -4.00
CA ARG A 236 -1.32 4.98 -3.34
C ARG A 236 -1.14 4.04 -2.15
N VAL A 237 -2.21 3.77 -1.38
CA VAL A 237 -2.20 2.83 -0.24
C VAL A 237 -1.80 1.42 -0.65
N LEU A 238 -2.20 0.97 -1.85
CA LEU A 238 -1.80 -0.34 -2.40
C LEU A 238 -0.40 -0.26 -3.03
N ASP A 239 -0.13 0.80 -3.77
CA ASP A 239 1.15 1.02 -4.44
C ASP A 239 2.34 1.05 -3.44
N ILE A 240 2.20 1.74 -2.31
CA ILE A 240 3.27 1.80 -1.28
C ILE A 240 3.49 0.48 -0.53
N ARG A 241 2.64 -0.54 -0.72
CA ARG A 241 2.89 -1.91 -0.22
C ARG A 241 3.91 -2.67 -1.08
N ALA A 242 4.23 -2.18 -2.27
CA ALA A 242 5.28 -2.75 -3.10
C ALA A 242 6.64 -2.61 -2.39
N ALA A 243 7.44 -3.68 -2.37
CA ALA A 243 8.72 -3.72 -1.66
C ALA A 243 9.68 -2.60 -2.11
N ALA A 244 9.69 -2.28 -3.41
CA ALA A 244 10.50 -1.18 -3.94
C ALA A 244 10.12 0.18 -3.34
N ASN A 245 8.82 0.45 -3.18
CA ASN A 245 8.35 1.70 -2.58
C ASN A 245 8.63 1.73 -1.07
N GLN A 246 8.49 0.62 -0.36
CA GLN A 246 8.86 0.52 1.06
C GLN A 246 10.37 0.78 1.24
N ALA A 247 11.21 0.22 0.37
CA ALA A 247 12.65 0.43 0.41
C ALA A 247 13.03 1.91 0.24
N ILE A 248 12.30 2.67 -0.58
CA ILE A 248 12.52 4.12 -0.73
C ILE A 248 12.34 4.83 0.62
N PHE A 249 11.25 4.55 1.35
CA PHE A 249 11.02 5.15 2.67
C PHE A 249 12.07 4.72 3.70
N GLN A 250 12.45 3.45 3.71
CA GLN A 250 13.50 2.94 4.60
C GLN A 250 14.86 3.59 4.32
N LEU A 251 15.23 3.72 3.03
CA LEU A 251 16.47 4.39 2.61
C LEU A 251 16.45 5.87 2.99
N GLN A 252 15.35 6.57 2.78
CA GLN A 252 15.21 7.98 3.17
C GLN A 252 15.40 8.16 4.69
N GLY A 253 14.80 7.30 5.50
CA GLY A 253 14.98 7.30 6.94
C GLY A 253 16.42 6.99 7.35
N ALA A 254 17.03 5.97 6.75
CA ALA A 254 18.43 5.59 7.01
C ALA A 254 19.42 6.72 6.63
N ILE A 255 19.24 7.34 5.46
CA ILE A 255 20.08 8.47 5.03
C ILE A 255 20.00 9.62 6.04
N SER A 256 18.79 9.97 6.49
CA SER A 256 18.59 11.04 7.47
C SER A 256 19.27 10.72 8.80
N ASN A 257 19.14 9.50 9.29
CA ASN A 257 19.77 9.06 10.54
C ASN A 257 21.30 9.06 10.44
N LEU A 258 21.85 8.53 9.34
CA LEU A 258 23.30 8.51 9.11
C LEU A 258 23.87 9.91 8.96
N PHE A 259 23.15 10.83 8.30
CA PHE A 259 23.55 12.22 8.19
C PHE A 259 23.65 12.87 9.59
N ILE A 260 22.61 12.72 10.42
CA ILE A 260 22.61 13.28 11.78
C ILE A 260 23.71 12.64 12.64
N GLU A 261 23.89 11.32 12.57
CA GLU A 261 24.96 10.63 13.30
C GLU A 261 26.34 11.18 12.90
N TYR A 262 26.59 11.33 11.59
CA TYR A 262 27.84 11.90 11.10
C TYR A 262 28.04 13.33 11.57
N MET A 263 27.02 14.18 11.47
CA MET A 263 27.09 15.58 11.90
C MET A 263 27.34 15.72 13.40
N ASN A 264 26.68 14.89 14.22
CA ASN A 264 26.88 14.87 15.68
C ASN A 264 28.32 14.48 16.04
N LYS A 265 28.92 13.51 15.35
CA LYS A 265 30.34 13.11 15.54
C LYS A 265 31.31 14.22 15.20
N HIS A 266 30.91 15.22 14.41
CA HIS A 266 31.70 16.36 14.00
C HIS A 266 31.32 17.68 14.70
N ASP A 267 30.59 17.58 15.84
CA ASP A 267 30.17 18.71 16.67
C ASP A 267 29.23 19.71 15.95
N PHE A 268 28.45 19.25 15.00
CA PHE A 268 27.37 20.06 14.42
C PHE A 268 26.16 20.09 15.31
N THR A 269 25.58 21.26 15.45
CA THR A 269 24.27 21.43 16.12
C THR A 269 23.16 21.33 15.09
N TRP A 270 22.21 20.41 15.28
CA TRP A 270 21.04 20.33 14.45
C TRP A 270 20.04 21.41 14.84
N ILE A 271 19.76 22.32 13.90
CA ILE A 271 18.78 23.39 14.05
C ILE A 271 17.49 23.06 13.25
N GLN A 272 16.39 23.70 13.64
CA GLN A 272 15.12 23.62 12.93
C GLN A 272 14.68 25.03 12.58
N SER A 273 14.66 25.35 11.29
CA SER A 273 14.22 26.65 10.80
C SER A 273 12.72 26.70 10.54
N SER A 274 12.15 27.90 10.60
CA SER A 274 10.75 28.13 10.23
C SER A 274 10.55 27.89 8.74
N LYS A 275 9.46 27.20 8.39
CA LYS A 275 9.11 26.91 7.00
C LYS A 275 8.10 27.91 6.43
N ILE A 276 7.50 28.72 7.26
CA ILE A 276 6.65 29.85 6.87
C ILE A 276 7.42 31.14 7.23
N VAL A 277 7.67 31.97 6.25
CA VAL A 277 8.49 33.20 6.38
C VAL A 277 7.74 34.41 5.86
N GLY A 278 8.03 35.60 6.44
CA GLY A 278 7.35 36.86 6.07
C GLY A 278 7.79 37.44 4.72
N THR A 279 8.92 36.96 4.18
CA THR A 279 9.46 37.43 2.88
C THR A 279 10.04 36.25 2.11
N ALA A 280 10.07 36.34 0.76
CA ALA A 280 10.77 35.38 -0.06
C ALA A 280 12.27 35.35 0.28
N THR A 281 12.83 34.18 0.48
CA THR A 281 14.24 34.01 0.92
C THR A 281 15.22 33.99 -0.22
N GLU A 282 14.81 33.67 -1.43
CA GLU A 282 15.62 33.68 -2.65
C GLU A 282 14.96 34.60 -3.67
N GLY A 283 15.76 35.48 -4.30
CA GLY A 283 15.29 36.36 -5.37
C GLY A 283 14.93 35.57 -6.61
N GLY A 284 13.66 35.66 -7.02
CA GLY A 284 13.16 34.97 -8.19
C GLY A 284 11.69 34.60 -8.06
N SER A 285 11.07 34.20 -9.16
CA SER A 285 9.63 34.04 -9.31
C SER A 285 9.03 32.75 -8.72
N ALA A 286 9.85 31.84 -8.22
CA ALA A 286 9.40 30.47 -7.87
C ALA A 286 9.10 30.30 -6.37
N VAL A 287 8.20 31.13 -5.79
CA VAL A 287 7.79 31.06 -4.39
C VAL A 287 6.32 30.65 -4.26
N PHE A 288 6.02 29.86 -3.23
CA PHE A 288 4.65 29.65 -2.79
C PHE A 288 4.22 30.76 -1.85
N GLU A 289 3.22 31.54 -2.29
CA GLU A 289 2.56 32.53 -1.47
C GLU A 289 1.39 31.86 -0.71
N VAL A 290 1.30 32.07 0.57
CA VAL A 290 0.24 31.53 1.43
C VAL A 290 -0.48 32.69 2.08
N LYS A 291 -1.82 32.70 2.01
CA LYS A 291 -2.63 33.68 2.72
C LYS A 291 -2.59 33.36 4.22
N TYR A 292 -2.20 34.35 5.02
CA TYR A 292 -2.17 34.25 6.48
C TYR A 292 -2.95 35.40 7.08
N PHE A 293 -4.20 35.16 7.46
CA PHE A 293 -5.18 36.19 7.85
C PHE A 293 -5.25 37.31 6.80
N ASP A 294 -4.93 38.57 7.19
CA ASP A 294 -4.94 39.73 6.31
C ASP A 294 -3.57 40.01 5.64
N SER A 295 -2.59 39.15 5.88
CA SER A 295 -1.24 39.27 5.33
C SER A 295 -0.87 38.10 4.42
N LYS A 296 0.26 38.22 3.72
CA LYS A 296 0.84 37.18 2.90
C LYS A 296 2.11 36.68 3.54
N VAL A 297 2.32 35.38 3.53
CA VAL A 297 3.55 34.71 3.94
C VAL A 297 4.01 33.76 2.82
N TYR A 298 5.21 33.27 2.92
CA TYR A 298 5.84 32.45 1.89
C TYR A 298 6.37 31.16 2.50
N LEU A 299 6.36 30.07 1.70
CA LEU A 299 7.07 28.86 2.07
C LEU A 299 8.56 29.04 1.78
N THR A 300 9.39 28.56 2.70
CA THR A 300 10.84 28.71 2.60
C THR A 300 11.44 27.93 1.43
N GLN A 301 12.30 28.57 0.64
CA GLN A 301 12.96 27.95 -0.51
C GLN A 301 14.27 27.25 -0.15
N SER A 302 14.95 27.72 0.92
CA SER A 302 16.15 27.09 1.46
C SER A 302 16.35 27.44 2.94
N PRO A 303 17.08 26.64 3.73
CA PRO A 303 17.42 26.93 5.12
C PRO A 303 18.64 27.87 5.25
N GLN A 304 19.21 28.32 4.15
CA GLN A 304 20.49 29.00 4.12
C GLN A 304 20.55 30.26 5.00
N PHE A 305 19.54 31.10 4.94
CA PHE A 305 19.46 32.32 5.74
C PHE A 305 19.46 32.03 7.24
N PHE A 306 18.71 31.04 7.69
CA PHE A 306 18.66 30.63 9.09
C PHE A 306 19.98 30.05 9.59
N LYS A 307 20.71 29.31 8.75
CA LYS A 307 22.05 28.82 9.08
C LYS A 307 23.03 29.96 9.19
N GLN A 308 22.97 30.98 8.32
CA GLN A 308 23.79 32.19 8.44
C GLN A 308 23.50 32.93 9.75
N MET A 309 22.22 33.07 10.13
CA MET A 309 21.85 33.65 11.42
C MET A 309 22.42 32.86 12.60
N ALA A 310 22.36 31.53 12.54
CA ALA A 310 22.93 30.67 13.57
C ALA A 310 24.45 30.79 13.68
N ILE A 311 25.16 30.89 12.57
CA ILE A 311 26.60 31.18 12.56
C ILE A 311 26.88 32.58 13.14
N ALA A 312 26.08 33.60 12.80
CA ALA A 312 26.22 34.96 13.31
C ALA A 312 25.97 35.08 14.82
N MET A 313 25.22 34.12 15.43
CA MET A 313 25.06 34.05 16.88
C MET A 313 26.09 33.14 17.57
N ASP A 314 27.27 33.00 16.97
CA ASP A 314 28.42 32.26 17.48
C ASP A 314 28.32 30.74 17.49
N MET A 315 27.35 30.13 16.79
CA MET A 315 27.36 28.71 16.55
C MET A 315 28.43 28.33 15.51
N LYS A 316 29.38 27.48 15.88
CA LYS A 316 30.51 27.14 15.01
C LYS A 316 30.14 26.24 13.86
N ARG A 317 29.17 25.34 14.07
CA ARG A 317 28.76 24.30 13.13
C ARG A 317 27.28 24.04 13.29
N VAL A 318 26.53 24.16 12.21
CA VAL A 318 25.07 23.92 12.21
C VAL A 318 24.67 23.05 11.03
N CYS A 319 23.70 22.21 11.23
CA CYS A 319 23.09 21.42 10.18
C CYS A 319 21.58 21.41 10.32
N GLU A 320 20.89 21.14 9.23
CA GLU A 320 19.43 21.02 9.20
C GLU A 320 19.02 19.91 8.23
N ILE A 321 17.98 19.16 8.60
CA ILE A 321 17.19 18.33 7.70
C ILE A 321 15.78 18.87 7.76
N GLY A 322 15.24 19.28 6.62
CA GLY A 322 13.87 19.79 6.58
C GLY A 322 13.36 20.04 5.17
N PRO A 323 12.03 20.20 5.03
CA PRO A 323 11.42 20.48 3.75
C PRO A 323 11.77 21.88 3.26
N VAL A 324 11.97 22.00 1.94
CA VAL A 324 12.12 23.26 1.20
C VAL A 324 11.17 23.21 0.00
N PHE A 325 10.68 24.39 -0.43
CA PHE A 325 9.61 24.51 -1.39
C PHE A 325 10.00 25.43 -2.54
N ARG A 326 9.84 24.96 -3.77
CA ARG A 326 10.10 25.75 -4.97
C ARG A 326 8.92 25.65 -5.92
N ALA A 327 8.27 26.77 -6.23
CA ALA A 327 7.11 26.84 -7.12
C ALA A 327 7.55 26.85 -8.59
N GLU A 328 8.43 25.94 -8.99
CA GLU A 328 8.93 25.88 -10.37
C GLU A 328 7.87 25.26 -11.28
N ASN A 329 7.53 25.99 -12.36
CA ASN A 329 6.62 25.50 -13.39
C ASN A 329 7.39 24.68 -14.44
N ALA A 330 7.90 23.53 -14.00
CA ALA A 330 8.61 22.59 -14.87
C ALA A 330 8.16 21.16 -14.58
N ASN A 331 7.68 20.48 -15.61
CA ASN A 331 7.23 19.08 -15.50
C ASN A 331 8.37 18.14 -15.91
N THR A 332 9.45 18.12 -15.14
CA THR A 332 10.55 17.18 -15.31
C THR A 332 10.85 16.45 -14.01
N HIS A 333 11.44 15.27 -14.11
CA HIS A 333 11.84 14.46 -12.95
C HIS A 333 12.89 15.11 -12.03
N ARG A 334 13.52 16.22 -12.46
CA ARG A 334 14.54 16.97 -11.68
C ARG A 334 13.97 18.15 -10.90
N HIS A 335 12.79 18.65 -11.26
CA HIS A 335 12.18 19.82 -10.66
C HIS A 335 11.06 19.40 -9.73
N LEU A 336 11.40 19.18 -8.47
CA LEU A 336 10.44 18.81 -7.43
C LEU A 336 9.99 20.06 -6.69
N THR A 337 8.69 20.15 -6.46
CA THR A 337 8.05 21.28 -5.77
C THR A 337 8.37 21.29 -4.27
N GLU A 338 8.51 20.11 -3.67
CA GLU A 338 8.89 19.91 -2.27
C GLU A 338 10.04 18.92 -2.19
N VAL A 339 11.10 19.27 -1.49
CA VAL A 339 12.29 18.43 -1.29
C VAL A 339 12.71 18.50 0.17
N SER A 340 13.02 17.35 0.78
CA SER A 340 13.69 17.32 2.06
C SER A 340 15.20 17.52 1.83
N ALA A 341 15.70 18.69 2.18
CA ALA A 341 17.13 19.02 2.06
C ALA A 341 17.87 18.64 3.34
N SER A 342 19.03 17.98 3.17
CA SER A 342 20.03 17.80 4.23
C SER A 342 21.15 18.78 3.96
N ASP A 343 21.34 19.76 4.83
CA ASP A 343 22.23 20.88 4.59
C ASP A 343 23.04 21.24 5.85
N SER A 344 24.29 21.69 5.67
CA SER A 344 25.19 22.04 6.76
C SER A 344 25.97 23.31 6.46
N SER A 345 26.35 24.06 7.50
CA SER A 345 27.21 25.21 7.42
C SER A 345 28.17 25.25 8.61
N CYS A 346 29.40 25.65 8.39
CA CYS A 346 30.36 25.83 9.48
C CYS A 346 31.08 27.20 9.35
N CYS A 347 31.39 27.81 10.50
CA CYS A 347 32.27 28.97 10.58
C CYS A 347 33.71 28.47 10.64
N ARG A 348 34.57 28.83 9.67
CA ARG A 348 36.02 28.75 9.79
C ARG A 348 36.52 30.13 10.20
N ILE A 349 36.97 30.25 11.44
CA ILE A 349 37.80 31.37 11.86
C ILE A 349 39.22 31.03 11.45
N SER A 350 39.56 31.22 10.20
CA SER A 350 40.94 31.35 9.70
C SER A 350 41.02 32.71 9.01
N GLU A 351 42.14 33.34 9.00
CA GLU A 351 42.47 34.72 8.61
C GLU A 351 41.70 35.39 7.44
N ASN A 352 40.79 34.67 6.82
CA ASN A 352 39.76 35.14 5.88
C ASN A 352 38.43 34.55 6.22
N LEU A 353 37.46 35.38 6.63
CA LEU A 353 36.08 35.04 6.90
C LEU A 353 35.43 34.54 5.60
N THR A 354 35.51 33.24 5.33
CA THR A 354 34.77 32.63 4.24
C THR A 354 33.62 31.86 4.87
N VAL A 355 32.44 32.45 4.82
CA VAL A 355 31.15 31.75 5.08
C VAL A 355 30.91 30.87 3.84
N VAL A 356 31.03 29.57 3.99
CA VAL A 356 30.64 28.59 2.97
C VAL A 356 29.32 28.01 3.30
#